data_40e5c73b78f024a12e57fa23a09f5987
#
_entry.id   40e5c73b78f024a12e57fa23a09f5987
#
_cell.length_a   1.000
_cell.length_b   1.000
_cell.length_c   1.000
_cell.angle_alpha   90.00
_cell.angle_beta   90.00
_cell.angle_gamma   90.00
#
_symmetry.space_group_name_H-M   'P 1'
#
loop_
_entity.id
_entity.type
_entity.pdbx_description
1 polymer ?
#
loop_
_entity_poly.entity_id
_entity_poly.type
_entity_poly.pdbx_seq_one_letter_code
_entity_poly.pdbx_strand_id
1 'polypeptide(L)'
;MFELWSVRVDGGDGKEIYGEDYIDIWAMNRLHFKAATKGTCDHFHDGLGFLVSHALISNTFEFSLQVVNPKLALPYWDFTIETSSSADPVYDRNVPYTRTPLLQPSWFGTYDPEDHMVKDGRWAYTKIPSARPGNPGEVETDIYGKLRSPWNTNDRPYLARGVGKMCQAYMDDAMDWPTCSMHYGLVTERDSLYEWVWQSLSGPHGPVHFWIGGTARYLDCEETYRRIGDLVGSELALTLAFLANGHRKELFCDGIWGCDGTTVDVSTKPYEILQSDTCGCRGYDLESGDDYKFVLYHFDELEFLTADLDEDLKREIVKALCSGVLNYGEHGQASSPLDPTFWLMHPTMERLWQFSVLTGSVKDMNWPDDDVEITLPDGSQTTYYLSTTYAGCFGHHGSDVFPFGLLDSDVDGFQVRTQIRGHSDGGNTLTNREAMAALDPRANSLTYIYDNFKWDHCMLDGIDFNDAWEDTSSAAANADKRFFQRQKPLSGLYTQFKRDLADAMAEKAARE
;
A
#
# COMPACT_ATOMS: atom_id res chain seq x y z
N MET A 1 -12.06 16.73 7.91
CA MET A 1 -11.99 15.30 7.50
C MET A 1 -13.28 14.54 7.77
N PHE A 2 -13.77 14.47 9.01
CA PHE A 2 -14.97 13.67 9.35
C PHE A 2 -16.21 14.02 8.49
N GLU A 3 -16.34 15.28 8.07
CA GLU A 3 -17.43 15.72 7.19
C GLU A 3 -17.44 14.96 5.85
N LEU A 4 -16.28 14.67 5.26
CA LEU A 4 -16.17 13.95 4.00
C LEU A 4 -16.61 12.47 4.12
N TRP A 5 -16.62 11.91 5.33
CA TRP A 5 -17.17 10.58 5.61
C TRP A 5 -18.68 10.60 5.89
N SER A 6 -19.18 11.72 6.40
CA SER A 6 -20.55 11.85 6.91
C SER A 6 -21.54 12.38 5.88
N VAL A 7 -21.11 13.33 5.06
CA VAL A 7 -21.94 13.99 4.04
C VAL A 7 -21.61 13.40 2.67
N ARG A 8 -22.61 12.84 2.01
CA ARG A 8 -22.44 12.10 0.76
C ARG A 8 -22.86 12.91 -0.44
N VAL A 9 -22.16 12.72 -1.55
CA VAL A 9 -22.54 13.24 -2.87
C VAL A 9 -23.60 12.34 -3.48
N ASP A 10 -23.39 11.04 -3.41
CA ASP A 10 -24.24 10.03 -4.04
C ASP A 10 -25.42 9.64 -3.16
N GLY A 11 -26.61 10.03 -3.59
CA GLY A 11 -27.85 9.82 -2.82
C GLY A 11 -27.93 10.62 -1.52
N GLY A 12 -27.05 11.61 -1.34
CA GLY A 12 -27.01 12.54 -0.22
C GLY A 12 -27.12 14.00 -0.68
N ASP A 13 -26.92 14.91 0.24
CA ASP A 13 -27.06 16.37 0.06
C ASP A 13 -25.70 17.11 -0.04
N GLY A 14 -24.61 16.38 -0.24
CA GLY A 14 -23.26 16.94 -0.22
C GLY A 14 -23.05 18.07 -1.21
N LYS A 15 -23.47 17.91 -2.46
CA LYS A 15 -23.40 18.98 -3.46
C LYS A 15 -24.37 20.11 -3.19
N GLU A 16 -25.53 19.83 -2.62
CA GLU A 16 -26.50 20.85 -2.22
C GLU A 16 -25.94 21.73 -1.08
N ILE A 17 -25.24 21.11 -0.13
CA ILE A 17 -24.66 21.80 1.04
C ILE A 17 -23.39 22.57 0.67
N TYR A 18 -22.49 21.94 -0.08
CA TYR A 18 -21.13 22.43 -0.29
C TYR A 18 -20.83 22.86 -1.74
N GLY A 19 -21.75 22.62 -2.68
CA GLY A 19 -21.58 22.96 -4.09
C GLY A 19 -20.99 21.82 -4.92
N GLU A 20 -20.91 22.06 -6.24
CA GLU A 20 -20.53 21.05 -7.23
C GLU A 20 -19.08 20.55 -7.07
N ASP A 21 -18.24 21.33 -6.42
CA ASP A 21 -16.83 20.99 -6.21
C ASP A 21 -16.60 20.05 -5.00
N TYR A 22 -17.63 19.77 -4.23
CA TYR A 22 -17.52 18.86 -3.09
C TYR A 22 -17.42 17.42 -3.54
N ILE A 23 -16.41 16.71 -3.03
CA ILE A 23 -16.17 15.29 -3.27
C ILE A 23 -16.09 14.60 -1.92
N ASP A 24 -16.89 13.54 -1.73
CA ASP A 24 -16.84 12.74 -0.51
C ASP A 24 -15.76 11.65 -0.58
N ILE A 25 -15.49 11.04 0.56
CA ILE A 25 -14.48 9.98 0.66
C ILE A 25 -14.87 8.75 -0.16
N TRP A 26 -16.15 8.51 -0.36
CA TRP A 26 -16.63 7.34 -1.07
C TRP A 26 -16.26 7.37 -2.56
N ALA A 27 -16.36 8.54 -3.17
CA ALA A 27 -15.92 8.76 -4.54
C ALA A 27 -14.40 8.60 -4.68
N MET A 28 -13.64 9.17 -3.73
CA MET A 28 -12.17 9.06 -3.71
C MET A 28 -11.71 7.63 -3.49
N ASN A 29 -12.35 6.93 -2.53
CA ASN A 29 -12.05 5.52 -2.29
C ASN A 29 -12.35 4.65 -3.53
N ARG A 30 -13.42 4.96 -4.27
CA ARG A 30 -13.75 4.20 -5.49
C ARG A 30 -12.68 4.34 -6.55
N LEU A 31 -12.11 5.53 -6.74
CA LEU A 31 -11.00 5.72 -7.67
C LEU A 31 -9.81 4.84 -7.30
N HIS A 32 -9.37 4.93 -6.06
CA HIS A 32 -8.25 4.13 -5.56
C HIS A 32 -8.56 2.63 -5.64
N PHE A 33 -9.76 2.24 -5.25
CA PHE A 33 -10.21 0.87 -5.30
C PHE A 33 -10.20 0.30 -6.73
N LYS A 34 -10.78 1.05 -7.69
CA LYS A 34 -10.75 0.65 -9.12
C LYS A 34 -9.31 0.52 -9.65
N ALA A 35 -8.41 1.40 -9.21
CA ALA A 35 -7.01 1.35 -9.60
C ALA A 35 -6.30 0.10 -9.07
N ALA A 36 -6.57 -0.28 -7.81
CA ALA A 36 -5.83 -1.31 -7.10
C ALA A 36 -6.44 -2.71 -7.19
N THR A 37 -7.68 -2.86 -7.69
CA THR A 37 -8.37 -4.17 -7.73
C THR A 37 -8.45 -4.81 -9.10
N LYS A 38 -8.03 -4.14 -10.18
CA LYS A 38 -8.02 -4.76 -11.49
C LYS A 38 -7.01 -5.90 -11.54
N GLY A 39 -7.50 -7.07 -11.93
CA GLY A 39 -6.74 -8.31 -11.90
C GLY A 39 -5.55 -8.38 -12.85
N THR A 40 -5.54 -7.56 -13.89
CA THR A 40 -4.45 -7.57 -14.88
C THR A 40 -3.29 -6.67 -14.51
N CYS A 41 -3.52 -5.60 -13.74
CA CYS A 41 -2.47 -4.72 -13.23
C CYS A 41 -3.02 -3.74 -12.19
N ASP A 42 -2.15 -3.25 -11.31
CA ASP A 42 -2.43 -2.17 -10.38
C ASP A 42 -2.01 -0.85 -11.02
N HIS A 43 -2.96 0.07 -11.21
CA HIS A 43 -2.72 1.34 -11.91
C HIS A 43 -2.11 2.43 -11.02
N PHE A 44 -2.11 2.23 -9.68
CA PHE A 44 -1.61 3.20 -8.70
C PHE A 44 -0.34 2.75 -7.99
N HIS A 45 -0.24 1.42 -7.76
CA HIS A 45 0.87 0.80 -7.07
C HIS A 45 1.70 -0.02 -8.06
N ASP A 46 2.66 -0.77 -7.58
CA ASP A 46 3.47 -1.70 -8.37
C ASP A 46 4.18 -1.08 -9.58
N GLY A 47 4.40 0.25 -9.57
CA GLY A 47 5.04 0.95 -10.67
C GLY A 47 5.33 2.43 -10.45
N LEU A 48 5.91 3.03 -11.48
CA LEU A 48 6.44 4.39 -11.43
C LEU A 48 5.37 5.47 -11.22
N GLY A 49 4.11 5.19 -11.53
CA GLY A 49 2.98 6.10 -11.32
C GLY A 49 2.58 6.34 -9.87
N PHE A 50 3.13 5.56 -8.94
CA PHE A 50 2.74 5.57 -7.52
C PHE A 50 2.73 6.98 -6.90
N LEU A 51 3.85 7.70 -6.97
CA LEU A 51 3.98 9.01 -6.32
C LEU A 51 2.98 10.03 -6.88
N VAL A 52 2.88 10.10 -8.21
CA VAL A 52 2.00 11.06 -8.88
C VAL A 52 0.54 10.78 -8.61
N SER A 53 0.10 9.53 -8.71
CA SER A 53 -1.31 9.16 -8.47
C SER A 53 -1.74 9.51 -7.04
N HIS A 54 -0.90 9.23 -6.05
CA HIS A 54 -1.20 9.52 -4.65
C HIS A 54 -1.10 11.02 -4.32
N ALA A 55 -0.19 11.76 -4.92
CA ALA A 55 -0.15 13.22 -4.77
C ALA A 55 -1.41 13.87 -5.37
N LEU A 56 -1.85 13.44 -6.54
CA LEU A 56 -3.05 13.96 -7.18
C LEU A 56 -4.34 13.64 -6.42
N ILE A 57 -4.47 12.43 -5.88
CA ILE A 57 -5.64 12.08 -5.07
C ILE A 57 -5.62 12.82 -3.71
N SER A 58 -4.44 13.02 -3.12
CA SER A 58 -4.27 13.81 -1.89
C SER A 58 -4.62 15.28 -2.11
N ASN A 59 -4.21 15.86 -3.23
CA ASN A 59 -4.59 17.21 -3.64
C ASN A 59 -6.12 17.35 -3.82
N THR A 60 -6.75 16.34 -4.44
CA THR A 60 -8.20 16.29 -4.61
C THR A 60 -8.91 16.25 -3.26
N PHE A 61 -8.39 15.47 -2.33
CA PHE A 61 -8.92 15.39 -0.96
C PHE A 61 -8.77 16.74 -0.21
N GLU A 62 -7.60 17.36 -0.28
CA GLU A 62 -7.37 18.68 0.32
C GLU A 62 -8.31 19.72 -0.28
N PHE A 63 -8.50 19.70 -1.60
CA PHE A 63 -9.43 20.61 -2.26
C PHE A 63 -10.86 20.46 -1.71
N SER A 64 -11.31 19.23 -1.51
CA SER A 64 -12.63 18.98 -0.90
C SER A 64 -12.71 19.41 0.57
N LEU A 65 -11.62 19.29 1.33
CA LEU A 65 -11.54 19.88 2.68
C LEU A 65 -11.71 21.42 2.63
N GLN A 66 -11.11 22.08 1.64
CA GLN A 66 -11.17 23.54 1.47
C GLN A 66 -12.54 24.02 0.99
N VAL A 67 -13.28 23.18 0.27
CA VAL A 67 -14.70 23.45 -0.06
C VAL A 67 -15.54 23.55 1.22
N VAL A 68 -15.28 22.66 2.19
CA VAL A 68 -15.95 22.70 3.50
C VAL A 68 -15.44 23.88 4.34
N ASN A 69 -14.12 24.08 4.36
CA ASN A 69 -13.50 25.18 5.08
C ASN A 69 -12.19 25.62 4.39
N PRO A 70 -12.17 26.80 3.73
CA PRO A 70 -11.03 27.24 2.92
C PRO A 70 -9.77 27.57 3.72
N LYS A 71 -9.80 27.46 5.04
CA LYS A 71 -8.62 27.66 5.91
C LYS A 71 -7.89 26.37 6.22
N LEU A 72 -8.41 25.23 5.75
CA LEU A 72 -7.79 23.94 6.02
C LEU A 72 -6.71 23.64 4.98
N ALA A 73 -5.68 22.96 5.43
CA ALA A 73 -4.72 22.24 4.61
C ALA A 73 -4.67 20.78 5.07
N LEU A 74 -4.29 19.88 4.18
CA LEU A 74 -4.12 18.49 4.51
C LEU A 74 -2.86 18.33 5.37
N PRO A 75 -2.97 17.84 6.61
CA PRO A 75 -1.80 17.59 7.44
C PRO A 75 -1.05 16.35 6.98
N TYR A 76 0.24 16.28 7.29
CA TYR A 76 1.02 15.06 7.15
C TYR A 76 1.30 14.43 8.51
N TRP A 77 1.59 13.15 8.51
CA TRP A 77 2.00 12.39 9.68
C TRP A 77 3.46 11.96 9.54
N ASP A 78 4.33 12.59 10.31
CA ASP A 78 5.72 12.15 10.37
C ASP A 78 5.85 10.94 11.30
N PHE A 79 5.60 9.77 10.72
CA PHE A 79 5.53 8.51 11.46
C PHE A 79 6.91 7.98 11.91
N THR A 80 8.01 8.69 11.62
CA THR A 80 9.33 8.38 12.22
C THR A 80 9.44 8.82 13.68
N ILE A 81 8.53 9.71 14.12
CA ILE A 81 8.46 10.15 15.52
C ILE A 81 8.25 8.95 16.46
N GLU A 82 7.43 8.00 16.06
CA GLU A 82 7.09 6.84 16.88
C GLU A 82 8.27 5.89 17.13
N THR A 83 9.28 5.90 16.26
CA THR A 83 10.47 5.07 16.38
C THR A 83 11.71 5.82 16.83
N SER A 84 11.67 7.15 16.85
CA SER A 84 12.82 7.96 17.25
C SER A 84 13.12 7.88 18.74
N SER A 85 14.36 8.21 19.11
CA SER A 85 14.77 8.31 20.51
C SER A 85 14.09 9.44 21.28
N SER A 86 13.41 10.35 20.57
CA SER A 86 12.59 11.40 21.14
C SER A 86 11.19 10.92 21.53
N ALA A 87 10.75 9.75 21.05
CA ALA A 87 9.49 9.16 21.46
C ALA A 87 9.44 9.00 22.98
N ASP A 88 8.27 9.22 23.55
CA ASP A 88 8.05 9.05 24.98
C ASP A 88 8.56 7.65 25.40
N PRO A 89 9.45 7.53 26.41
CA PRO A 89 9.97 6.25 26.86
C PRO A 89 8.91 5.27 27.36
N VAL A 90 7.69 5.71 27.53
CA VAL A 90 6.52 4.84 27.72
C VAL A 90 6.18 4.08 26.43
N TYR A 91 6.65 4.55 25.26
CA TYR A 91 6.47 3.85 24.00
C TYR A 91 7.41 2.63 23.92
N ASP A 92 6.80 1.48 23.76
CA ASP A 92 7.53 0.28 23.37
C ASP A 92 7.93 0.42 21.89
N ARG A 93 9.23 0.49 21.61
CA ARG A 93 9.76 0.62 20.25
C ARG A 93 9.36 -0.55 19.35
N ASN A 94 9.04 -1.69 19.93
CA ASN A 94 8.60 -2.88 19.19
C ASN A 94 7.12 -2.81 18.79
N VAL A 95 6.38 -1.80 19.26
CA VAL A 95 4.94 -1.63 18.95
C VAL A 95 4.60 -0.13 18.74
N PRO A 96 5.35 0.58 17.88
CA PRO A 96 5.30 2.05 17.81
C PRO A 96 3.91 2.60 17.49
N TYR A 97 3.18 1.96 16.61
CA TYR A 97 1.87 2.43 16.14
C TYR A 97 0.76 2.32 17.21
N THR A 98 0.85 1.43 18.19
CA THR A 98 -0.20 1.28 19.24
C THR A 98 -0.29 2.47 20.15
N ARG A 99 0.70 3.32 20.13
CA ARG A 99 0.85 4.47 21.05
C ARG A 99 0.88 5.81 20.32
N THR A 100 0.82 5.80 18.99
CA THR A 100 0.67 7.06 18.27
C THR A 100 -0.59 7.79 18.70
N PRO A 101 -0.51 9.11 18.93
CA PRO A 101 -1.70 9.90 19.24
C PRO A 101 -2.81 9.77 18.21
N LEU A 102 -2.47 9.50 16.95
CA LEU A 102 -3.43 9.39 15.85
C LEU A 102 -4.40 8.22 16.04
N LEU A 103 -3.95 7.09 16.62
CA LEU A 103 -4.77 5.92 16.86
C LEU A 103 -5.42 5.91 18.24
N GLN A 104 -5.55 7.08 18.89
CA GLN A 104 -6.26 7.24 20.15
C GLN A 104 -7.70 7.72 19.91
N PRO A 105 -8.62 7.52 20.89
CA PRO A 105 -10.03 7.94 20.78
C PRO A 105 -10.22 9.43 20.49
N SER A 106 -9.26 10.27 20.89
CA SER A 106 -9.29 11.72 20.65
C SER A 106 -9.03 12.11 19.20
N TRP A 107 -8.47 11.18 18.38
CA TRP A 107 -8.15 11.39 16.97
C TRP A 107 -8.96 10.43 16.08
N PHE A 108 -8.34 9.35 15.62
CA PHE A 108 -8.94 8.42 14.65
C PHE A 108 -9.47 7.12 15.28
N GLY A 109 -9.45 7.02 16.60
CA GLY A 109 -9.92 5.87 17.35
C GLY A 109 -8.93 4.72 17.41
N THR A 110 -9.06 3.91 18.46
CA THR A 110 -8.35 2.65 18.60
C THR A 110 -9.17 1.50 17.99
N TYR A 111 -8.52 0.36 17.83
CA TYR A 111 -9.19 -0.89 17.46
C TYR A 111 -9.58 -1.68 18.70
N ASP A 112 -10.62 -2.45 18.58
CA ASP A 112 -11.02 -3.42 19.59
C ASP A 112 -10.17 -4.70 19.46
N PRO A 113 -9.56 -5.20 20.55
CA PRO A 113 -8.67 -6.35 20.47
C PRO A 113 -9.36 -7.69 20.14
N GLU A 114 -10.69 -7.78 20.24
CA GLU A 114 -11.44 -9.01 19.97
C GLU A 114 -11.86 -9.12 18.49
N ASP A 115 -12.32 -8.02 17.90
CA ASP A 115 -12.87 -8.04 16.55
C ASP A 115 -12.21 -7.04 15.59
N HIS A 116 -11.21 -6.30 16.07
CA HIS A 116 -10.39 -5.37 15.31
C HIS A 116 -11.11 -4.15 14.73
N MET A 117 -12.40 -3.99 15.01
CA MET A 117 -13.14 -2.82 14.57
C MET A 117 -12.78 -1.58 15.40
N VAL A 118 -12.84 -0.41 14.78
CA VAL A 118 -12.75 0.86 15.49
C VAL A 118 -14.09 1.14 16.17
N LYS A 119 -14.12 1.08 17.52
CA LYS A 119 -15.34 1.20 18.33
C LYS A 119 -15.37 2.44 19.20
N ASP A 120 -14.33 3.25 19.19
CA ASP A 120 -14.21 4.43 20.04
C ASP A 120 -13.90 5.71 19.25
N GLY A 121 -14.04 6.85 19.91
CA GLY A 121 -13.80 8.15 19.31
C GLY A 121 -14.82 8.53 18.25
N ARG A 122 -14.48 9.53 17.47
CA ARG A 122 -15.35 10.09 16.40
C ARG A 122 -15.55 9.11 15.24
N TRP A 123 -14.59 8.25 15.02
CA TRP A 123 -14.56 7.29 13.90
C TRP A 123 -15.15 5.94 14.26
N ALA A 124 -15.68 5.82 15.48
CA ALA A 124 -16.34 4.60 15.93
C ALA A 124 -17.44 4.18 14.96
N TYR A 125 -17.42 2.90 14.61
CA TYR A 125 -18.42 2.29 13.75
C TYR A 125 -18.55 2.96 12.37
N THR A 126 -17.45 3.49 11.83
CA THR A 126 -17.40 3.96 10.44
C THR A 126 -17.69 2.80 9.51
N LYS A 127 -18.81 2.89 8.78
CA LYS A 127 -19.29 1.80 7.92
C LYS A 127 -18.40 1.65 6.68
N ILE A 128 -18.11 0.41 6.32
CA ILE A 128 -17.54 0.09 5.03
C ILE A 128 -18.64 0.12 3.96
N PRO A 129 -18.42 0.82 2.84
CA PRO A 129 -19.42 0.94 1.78
C PRO A 129 -19.77 -0.41 1.18
N SER A 130 -21.04 -0.54 0.78
CA SER A 130 -21.45 -1.60 -0.11
C SER A 130 -21.43 -1.11 -1.56
N ALA A 131 -21.30 -2.03 -2.50
CA ALA A 131 -21.50 -1.74 -3.91
C ALA A 131 -22.91 -1.17 -4.16
N ARG A 132 -23.05 -0.38 -5.21
CA ARG A 132 -24.37 0.12 -5.63
C ARG A 132 -25.12 -0.98 -6.40
N PRO A 133 -26.28 -1.40 -5.95
CA PRO A 133 -27.07 -2.38 -6.69
C PRO A 133 -27.39 -1.90 -8.11
N GLY A 134 -27.12 -2.74 -9.09
CA GLY A 134 -27.55 -2.51 -10.47
C GLY A 134 -26.70 -1.54 -11.30
N ASN A 135 -25.53 -1.16 -10.83
CA ASN A 135 -24.60 -0.37 -11.62
C ASN A 135 -23.62 -1.29 -12.40
N PRO A 136 -23.79 -1.44 -13.74
CA PRO A 136 -22.99 -2.39 -14.53
C PRO A 136 -21.50 -2.02 -14.64
N GLY A 137 -21.10 -0.83 -14.19
CA GLY A 137 -19.70 -0.39 -14.13
C GLY A 137 -19.11 -0.46 -12.72
N GLU A 138 -19.85 -1.01 -11.76
CA GLU A 138 -19.35 -1.11 -10.41
C GLU A 138 -18.26 -2.18 -10.34
N VAL A 139 -17.30 -1.91 -9.50
CA VAL A 139 -16.15 -2.75 -9.21
C VAL A 139 -16.56 -4.07 -8.57
N GLU A 140 -15.73 -5.05 -8.75
CA GLU A 140 -15.78 -6.27 -7.98
C GLU A 140 -15.69 -5.95 -6.49
N THR A 141 -16.51 -6.63 -5.68
CA THR A 141 -16.57 -6.46 -4.23
C THR A 141 -16.05 -7.72 -3.55
N ASP A 142 -15.83 -7.64 -2.24
CA ASP A 142 -15.65 -8.85 -1.46
C ASP A 142 -16.93 -9.71 -1.48
N ILE A 143 -16.86 -10.91 -0.91
CA ILE A 143 -17.97 -11.85 -0.84
C ILE A 143 -19.19 -11.28 -0.08
N TYR A 144 -18.99 -10.25 0.74
CA TYR A 144 -20.07 -9.60 1.51
C TYR A 144 -20.67 -8.38 0.81
N GLY A 145 -20.29 -8.13 -0.44
CA GLY A 145 -20.76 -6.98 -1.22
C GLY A 145 -20.20 -5.64 -0.71
N LYS A 146 -19.09 -5.67 0.01
CA LYS A 146 -18.39 -4.48 0.49
C LYS A 146 -17.33 -4.05 -0.50
N LEU A 147 -17.04 -2.74 -0.52
CA LEU A 147 -15.90 -2.21 -1.26
C LEU A 147 -14.60 -2.55 -0.51
N ARG A 148 -14.25 -3.81 -0.56
CA ARG A 148 -13.00 -4.42 -0.16
C ARG A 148 -12.47 -5.26 -1.30
N SER A 149 -11.17 -5.48 -1.33
CA SER A 149 -10.56 -6.34 -2.34
C SER A 149 -11.32 -7.67 -2.43
N PRO A 150 -11.63 -8.18 -3.63
CA PRO A 150 -12.44 -9.40 -3.81
C PRO A 150 -11.89 -10.63 -3.09
N TRP A 151 -10.59 -10.63 -2.85
CA TRP A 151 -9.88 -11.68 -2.10
C TRP A 151 -9.80 -11.44 -0.59
N ASN A 152 -10.35 -10.32 -0.09
CA ASN A 152 -10.44 -10.04 1.34
C ASN A 152 -11.71 -10.66 1.91
N THR A 153 -11.57 -11.59 2.83
CA THR A 153 -12.69 -12.27 3.47
C THR A 153 -13.08 -11.67 4.82
N ASN A 154 -12.72 -10.41 5.08
CA ASN A 154 -13.08 -9.69 6.30
C ASN A 154 -14.59 -9.41 6.35
N ASP A 155 -15.29 -10.07 7.26
CA ASP A 155 -16.73 -9.99 7.46
C ASP A 155 -17.18 -8.75 8.27
N ARG A 156 -16.24 -7.93 8.76
CA ARG A 156 -16.56 -6.78 9.60
C ARG A 156 -17.24 -5.67 8.80
N PRO A 157 -18.37 -5.12 9.29
CA PRO A 157 -19.11 -4.08 8.57
C PRO A 157 -18.53 -2.69 8.73
N TYR A 158 -17.61 -2.53 9.66
CA TYR A 158 -17.01 -1.27 10.05
C TYR A 158 -15.51 -1.30 9.84
N LEU A 159 -14.93 -0.10 9.80
CA LEU A 159 -13.48 0.10 9.72
C LEU A 159 -12.75 -0.79 10.73
N ALA A 160 -11.81 -1.58 10.23
CA ALA A 160 -11.02 -2.50 11.02
C ALA A 160 -9.52 -2.25 10.80
N ARG A 161 -8.72 -2.51 11.85
CA ARG A 161 -7.26 -2.38 11.82
C ARG A 161 -6.61 -3.62 12.42
N GLY A 162 -5.60 -4.12 11.74
CA GLY A 162 -4.95 -5.38 12.10
C GLY A 162 -3.81 -5.30 13.10
N VAL A 163 -3.38 -4.12 13.46
CA VAL A 163 -2.55 -3.81 14.61
C VAL A 163 -1.18 -4.46 14.68
N GLY A 164 -0.40 -4.29 13.61
CA GLY A 164 0.99 -4.73 13.61
C GLY A 164 1.19 -6.23 13.79
N LYS A 165 0.15 -7.00 13.48
CA LYS A 165 0.25 -8.45 13.41
C LYS A 165 -0.25 -8.95 12.08
N MET A 166 0.49 -9.86 11.50
CA MET A 166 0.04 -10.66 10.39
C MET A 166 -0.02 -12.10 10.84
N CYS A 167 -1.23 -12.63 10.90
CA CYS A 167 -1.48 -13.92 11.51
C CYS A 167 -0.91 -13.96 12.96
N GLN A 168 -0.05 -14.86 13.30
CA GLN A 168 0.50 -14.97 14.65
C GLN A 168 1.73 -14.07 14.88
N ALA A 169 2.44 -13.74 13.82
CA ALA A 169 3.70 -13.04 13.92
C ALA A 169 3.50 -11.53 14.11
N TYR A 170 4.33 -10.94 14.95
CA TYR A 170 4.45 -9.49 14.99
C TYR A 170 5.11 -8.98 13.71
N MET A 171 4.69 -7.81 13.25
CA MET A 171 5.21 -7.21 12.03
C MET A 171 6.71 -6.83 12.16
N ASP A 172 7.20 -6.56 13.38
CA ASP A 172 8.60 -6.26 13.66
C ASP A 172 9.55 -7.43 13.34
N ASP A 173 9.08 -8.67 13.37
CA ASP A 173 9.85 -9.84 12.93
C ASP A 173 10.02 -9.89 11.40
N ALA A 174 9.21 -9.16 10.67
CA ALA A 174 9.13 -9.23 9.21
C ALA A 174 9.31 -7.88 8.52
N MET A 175 8.89 -6.81 9.13
CA MET A 175 8.85 -5.48 8.52
C MET A 175 8.97 -4.40 9.58
N ASP A 176 10.10 -3.69 9.56
CA ASP A 176 10.31 -2.58 10.47
C ASP A 176 9.32 -1.45 10.23
N TRP A 177 8.85 -0.84 11.31
CA TRP A 177 8.20 0.46 11.23
C TRP A 177 9.21 1.49 10.70
N PRO A 178 8.81 2.43 9.81
CA PRO A 178 9.74 3.37 9.21
C PRO A 178 10.48 4.22 10.23
N THR A 179 11.78 4.34 10.03
CA THR A 179 12.70 5.06 10.91
C THR A 179 13.23 6.34 10.26
N CYS A 180 13.82 7.22 11.08
CA CYS A 180 14.57 8.38 10.59
C CYS A 180 15.63 7.99 9.55
N SER A 181 16.32 6.87 9.77
CA SER A 181 17.33 6.35 8.85
C SER A 181 16.75 5.97 7.49
N MET A 182 15.56 5.35 7.47
CA MET A 182 14.88 5.01 6.21
C MET A 182 14.47 6.25 5.41
N HIS A 183 13.92 7.28 6.10
CA HIS A 183 13.57 8.54 5.46
C HIS A 183 14.81 9.28 4.93
N TYR A 184 15.86 9.34 5.73
CA TYR A 184 17.12 10.00 5.34
C TYR A 184 17.79 9.29 4.16
N GLY A 185 17.84 7.96 4.17
CA GLY A 185 18.36 7.17 3.06
C GLY A 185 17.56 7.35 1.77
N LEU A 186 16.22 7.43 1.86
CA LEU A 186 15.39 7.74 0.68
C LEU A 186 15.76 9.11 0.07
N VAL A 187 16.03 10.11 0.91
CA VAL A 187 16.40 11.46 0.47
C VAL A 187 17.80 11.51 -0.11
N THR A 188 18.77 10.84 0.48
CA THR A 188 20.21 11.05 0.19
C THR A 188 20.83 10.00 -0.74
N GLU A 189 20.24 8.82 -0.85
CA GLU A 189 20.84 7.70 -1.58
C GLU A 189 20.15 7.41 -2.92
N ARG A 190 19.07 8.10 -3.24
CA ARG A 190 18.32 7.93 -4.49
C ARG A 190 18.43 9.19 -5.34
N ASP A 191 19.19 9.09 -6.42
CA ASP A 191 19.49 10.26 -7.27
C ASP A 191 18.65 10.32 -8.55
N SER A 192 17.79 9.34 -8.79
CA SER A 192 16.84 9.31 -9.90
C SER A 192 15.39 9.23 -9.42
N LEU A 193 14.47 9.81 -10.22
CA LEU A 193 13.03 9.66 -10.01
C LEU A 193 12.65 8.18 -9.89
N TYR A 194 13.18 7.35 -10.78
CA TYR A 194 12.89 5.94 -10.82
C TYR A 194 13.21 5.25 -9.49
N GLU A 195 14.46 5.33 -9.03
CA GLU A 195 14.88 4.68 -7.80
C GLU A 195 14.16 5.24 -6.57
N TRP A 196 13.93 6.55 -6.57
CA TRP A 196 13.21 7.21 -5.47
C TRP A 196 11.78 6.69 -5.34
N VAL A 197 11.04 6.62 -6.45
CA VAL A 197 9.64 6.14 -6.41
C VAL A 197 9.57 4.68 -6.00
N TRP A 198 10.39 3.81 -6.59
CA TRP A 198 10.41 2.40 -6.23
C TRP A 198 10.79 2.16 -4.76
N GLN A 199 11.80 2.88 -4.27
CA GLN A 199 12.19 2.77 -2.89
C GLN A 199 11.10 3.30 -1.95
N SER A 200 10.46 4.43 -2.28
CA SER A 200 9.41 5.00 -1.45
C SER A 200 8.17 4.11 -1.35
N LEU A 201 7.81 3.44 -2.45
CA LEU A 201 6.69 2.51 -2.51
C LEU A 201 6.87 1.34 -1.51
N SER A 202 8.02 0.70 -1.55
CA SER A 202 8.31 -0.47 -0.71
C SER A 202 8.74 -0.11 0.72
N GLY A 203 9.39 1.00 0.90
CA GLY A 203 9.80 1.54 2.20
C GLY A 203 10.29 2.98 2.07
N PRO A 204 9.73 3.91 2.81
CA PRO A 204 8.98 3.75 4.08
C PRO A 204 7.45 3.60 3.96
N HIS A 205 6.84 3.70 2.78
CA HIS A 205 5.39 3.73 2.64
C HIS A 205 4.70 2.39 2.94
N GLY A 206 5.11 1.30 2.28
CA GLY A 206 4.48 -0.02 2.40
C GLY A 206 4.35 -0.53 3.84
N PRO A 207 5.39 -0.44 4.68
CA PRO A 207 5.32 -0.85 6.06
C PRO A 207 4.16 -0.22 6.84
N VAL A 208 3.88 1.07 6.66
CA VAL A 208 2.79 1.75 7.39
C VAL A 208 1.44 1.16 7.03
N HIS A 209 1.21 0.85 5.76
CA HIS A 209 -0.03 0.18 5.32
C HIS A 209 -0.23 -1.16 6.01
N PHE A 210 0.81 -1.99 6.03
CA PHE A 210 0.74 -3.31 6.65
C PHE A 210 0.63 -3.26 8.16
N TRP A 211 1.35 -2.34 8.81
CA TRP A 211 1.28 -2.19 10.26
C TRP A 211 -0.10 -1.74 10.75
N ILE A 212 -0.77 -0.83 10.04
CA ILE A 212 -2.10 -0.38 10.39
C ILE A 212 -3.16 -1.39 9.94
N GLY A 213 -3.06 -1.85 8.69
CA GLY A 213 -4.00 -2.80 8.11
C GLY A 213 -3.92 -4.17 8.76
N GLY A 214 -2.76 -4.78 8.75
CA GLY A 214 -2.49 -6.10 9.33
C GLY A 214 -3.55 -7.14 9.00
N THR A 215 -3.71 -8.12 9.87
CA THR A 215 -4.84 -9.08 9.81
C THR A 215 -5.93 -8.71 10.80
N ALA A 216 -7.15 -8.52 10.30
CA ALA A 216 -8.30 -8.06 11.09
C ALA A 216 -9.07 -9.19 11.81
N ARG A 217 -8.62 -10.43 11.72
CA ARG A 217 -9.19 -11.57 12.43
C ARG A 217 -8.13 -12.66 12.54
N TYR A 218 -7.59 -12.87 13.72
CA TYR A 218 -6.42 -13.74 13.88
C TYR A 218 -6.72 -15.23 13.93
N LEU A 219 -7.84 -15.64 14.58
CA LEU A 219 -7.97 -17.00 15.10
C LEU A 219 -7.70 -18.09 14.07
N ASP A 220 -8.28 -17.96 12.87
CA ASP A 220 -8.15 -19.01 11.86
C ASP A 220 -6.77 -18.95 11.17
N CYS A 221 -6.29 -17.74 10.89
CA CYS A 221 -4.97 -17.50 10.31
C CYS A 221 -3.86 -17.94 11.28
N GLU A 222 -4.02 -17.62 12.56
CA GLU A 222 -3.08 -17.97 13.60
C GLU A 222 -2.88 -19.49 13.69
N GLU A 223 -3.95 -20.28 13.72
CA GLU A 223 -3.85 -21.73 13.79
C GLU A 223 -3.16 -22.31 12.56
N THR A 224 -3.49 -21.82 11.36
CA THR A 224 -2.92 -22.28 10.11
C THR A 224 -1.41 -22.03 10.06
N TYR A 225 -0.98 -20.80 10.32
CA TYR A 225 0.44 -20.45 10.24
C TYR A 225 1.26 -20.91 11.45
N ARG A 226 0.63 -21.10 12.62
CA ARG A 226 1.25 -21.74 13.77
C ARG A 226 1.63 -23.20 13.41
N ARG A 227 0.72 -23.95 12.80
CA ARG A 227 1.01 -25.33 12.33
C ARG A 227 2.17 -25.35 11.35
N ILE A 228 2.21 -24.42 10.38
CA ILE A 228 3.33 -24.32 9.45
C ILE A 228 4.61 -23.97 10.21
N GLY A 229 4.57 -23.02 11.14
CA GLY A 229 5.71 -22.63 11.97
C GLY A 229 6.28 -23.77 12.82
N ASP A 230 5.40 -24.62 13.35
CA ASP A 230 5.82 -25.83 14.08
C ASP A 230 6.59 -26.83 13.19
N LEU A 231 6.35 -26.80 11.89
CA LEU A 231 6.95 -27.71 10.93
C LEU A 231 8.22 -27.15 10.25
N VAL A 232 8.21 -25.86 9.88
CA VAL A 232 9.29 -25.23 9.10
C VAL A 232 10.03 -24.12 9.82
N GLY A 233 9.60 -23.76 11.02
CA GLY A 233 10.11 -22.61 11.77
C GLY A 233 9.32 -21.32 11.53
N SER A 234 9.34 -20.42 12.51
CA SER A 234 8.53 -19.21 12.54
C SER A 234 8.90 -18.21 11.44
N GLU A 235 10.16 -18.07 11.09
CA GLU A 235 10.65 -17.15 10.06
C GLU A 235 10.09 -17.51 8.68
N LEU A 236 10.18 -18.79 8.29
CA LEU A 236 9.64 -19.24 7.01
C LEU A 236 8.11 -19.16 7.01
N ALA A 237 7.44 -19.51 8.11
CA ALA A 237 5.98 -19.39 8.23
C ALA A 237 5.51 -17.95 8.05
N LEU A 238 6.23 -16.98 8.63
CA LEU A 238 5.93 -15.57 8.48
C LEU A 238 6.12 -15.11 7.03
N THR A 239 7.22 -15.50 6.40
CA THR A 239 7.47 -15.21 4.98
C THR A 239 6.34 -15.75 4.10
N LEU A 240 5.91 -16.98 4.35
CA LEU A 240 4.78 -17.60 3.63
C LEU A 240 3.46 -16.85 3.87
N ALA A 241 3.21 -16.33 5.07
CA ALA A 241 2.02 -15.51 5.36
C ALA A 241 2.03 -14.20 4.56
N PHE A 242 3.18 -13.56 4.42
CA PHE A 242 3.34 -12.37 3.60
C PHE A 242 3.14 -12.65 2.11
N LEU A 243 3.76 -13.69 1.61
CA LEU A 243 3.60 -14.11 0.21
C LEU A 243 2.15 -14.49 -0.10
N ALA A 244 1.48 -15.18 0.83
CA ALA A 244 0.07 -15.50 0.68
C ALA A 244 -0.81 -14.24 0.53
N ASN A 245 -0.43 -13.14 1.15
CA ASN A 245 -1.12 -11.86 0.97
C ASN A 245 -0.97 -11.33 -0.47
N GLY A 246 0.25 -11.22 -0.97
CA GLY A 246 0.53 -10.78 -2.33
C GLY A 246 -0.08 -11.72 -3.37
N HIS A 247 0.23 -13.00 -3.26
CA HIS A 247 -0.21 -14.01 -4.20
C HIS A 247 -1.72 -14.29 -4.20
N ARG A 248 -2.44 -13.94 -3.12
CA ARG A 248 -3.90 -14.06 -3.07
C ARG A 248 -4.57 -13.23 -4.17
N LYS A 249 -4.06 -12.01 -4.41
CA LYS A 249 -4.52 -11.16 -5.52
C LYS A 249 -4.33 -11.87 -6.85
N GLU A 250 -3.14 -12.39 -7.11
CA GLU A 250 -2.80 -13.08 -8.35
C GLU A 250 -3.64 -14.36 -8.53
N LEU A 251 -3.72 -15.22 -7.50
CA LEU A 251 -4.56 -16.42 -7.53
C LEU A 251 -6.04 -16.12 -7.82
N PHE A 252 -6.55 -15.01 -7.26
CA PHE A 252 -7.91 -14.56 -7.54
C PHE A 252 -8.07 -14.14 -9.01
N CYS A 253 -7.13 -13.35 -9.52
CA CYS A 253 -7.15 -12.83 -10.88
C CYS A 253 -7.02 -13.93 -11.94
N ASP A 254 -6.24 -14.96 -11.65
CA ASP A 254 -6.04 -16.12 -12.50
C ASP A 254 -7.15 -17.17 -12.35
N GLY A 255 -8.16 -16.88 -11.52
CA GLY A 255 -9.31 -17.76 -11.31
C GLY A 255 -8.98 -19.05 -10.53
N ILE A 256 -7.80 -19.11 -9.92
CA ILE A 256 -7.36 -20.26 -9.12
C ILE A 256 -8.02 -20.22 -7.75
N TRP A 257 -8.10 -19.04 -7.16
CA TRP A 257 -8.72 -18.81 -5.86
C TRP A 257 -10.03 -18.04 -6.00
N GLY A 258 -11.00 -18.33 -5.15
CA GLY A 258 -12.25 -17.56 -5.10
C GLY A 258 -13.20 -18.11 -4.05
N CYS A 259 -14.36 -17.47 -3.92
CA CYS A 259 -15.42 -17.88 -2.99
C CYS A 259 -16.62 -18.43 -3.74
N ASP A 260 -17.24 -19.49 -3.21
CA ASP A 260 -18.50 -20.02 -3.72
C ASP A 260 -19.67 -19.24 -3.08
N GLY A 261 -20.52 -18.70 -3.91
CA GLY A 261 -21.74 -18.06 -3.45
C GLY A 261 -22.04 -16.76 -4.17
N THR A 262 -23.32 -16.40 -4.12
CA THR A 262 -23.79 -15.07 -4.51
C THR A 262 -23.42 -14.08 -3.42
N THR A 263 -23.07 -12.87 -3.81
CA THR A 263 -22.89 -11.74 -2.91
C THR A 263 -23.99 -11.73 -1.86
N VAL A 264 -23.63 -11.83 -0.59
CA VAL A 264 -24.60 -11.80 0.50
C VAL A 264 -25.05 -10.37 0.73
N ASP A 265 -26.34 -10.10 0.57
CA ASP A 265 -26.90 -8.82 0.95
C ASP A 265 -26.90 -8.66 2.48
N VAL A 266 -25.81 -8.08 2.98
CA VAL A 266 -25.64 -7.78 4.42
C VAL A 266 -26.51 -6.61 4.89
N SER A 267 -27.28 -5.96 4.01
CA SER A 267 -28.20 -4.89 4.39
C SER A 267 -29.44 -5.40 5.12
N THR A 268 -29.78 -6.66 4.96
CA THR A 268 -31.01 -7.25 5.45
C THR A 268 -30.87 -8.15 6.68
N LYS A 269 -29.65 -8.55 7.02
CA LYS A 269 -29.41 -9.42 8.20
C LYS A 269 -28.24 -8.94 9.02
N PRO A 270 -28.37 -8.85 10.35
CA PRO A 270 -27.23 -8.72 11.23
C PRO A 270 -26.43 -10.04 11.19
N TYR A 271 -25.28 -10.02 10.50
CA TYR A 271 -24.17 -10.96 10.60
C TYR A 271 -24.52 -12.45 10.72
N GLU A 272 -25.07 -13.06 9.70
CA GLU A 272 -24.76 -14.47 9.48
C GLU A 272 -23.32 -14.48 8.92
N ILE A 273 -22.38 -14.91 9.76
CA ILE A 273 -21.01 -15.18 9.38
C ILE A 273 -21.07 -16.20 8.26
N LEU A 274 -20.77 -15.76 7.03
CA LEU A 274 -20.40 -16.72 6.00
C LEU A 274 -19.11 -17.38 6.49
N GLN A 275 -19.15 -18.68 6.63
CA GLN A 275 -17.98 -19.43 7.05
C GLN A 275 -16.94 -19.30 5.93
N SER A 276 -15.68 -19.13 6.30
CA SER A 276 -14.54 -19.07 5.36
C SER A 276 -14.42 -20.32 4.48
N ASP A 277 -15.19 -21.35 4.78
CA ASP A 277 -15.23 -22.66 4.11
C ASP A 277 -15.72 -22.57 2.65
N THR A 278 -16.31 -21.44 2.26
CA THR A 278 -16.76 -21.19 0.89
C THR A 278 -15.66 -20.59 -0.01
N CYS A 279 -14.55 -20.17 0.57
CA CYS A 279 -13.44 -19.54 -0.15
C CYS A 279 -12.22 -20.47 -0.18
N GLY A 280 -11.57 -20.56 -1.33
CA GLY A 280 -10.38 -21.39 -1.49
C GLY A 280 -9.93 -21.54 -2.93
N CYS A 281 -8.93 -22.36 -3.16
CA CYS A 281 -8.52 -22.77 -4.51
C CYS A 281 -9.57 -23.68 -5.11
N ARG A 282 -9.94 -23.42 -6.35
CA ARG A 282 -11.07 -24.06 -7.02
C ARG A 282 -10.61 -25.06 -8.06
N GLY A 283 -11.22 -26.24 -8.07
CA GLY A 283 -10.96 -27.26 -9.07
C GLY A 283 -9.70 -28.08 -8.84
N TYR A 284 -9.05 -27.93 -7.68
CA TYR A 284 -7.83 -28.64 -7.32
C TYR A 284 -8.08 -29.61 -6.16
N ASP A 285 -7.63 -30.88 -6.31
CA ASP A 285 -7.59 -31.85 -5.22
C ASP A 285 -6.30 -31.66 -4.40
N LEU A 286 -6.40 -30.84 -3.36
CA LEU A 286 -5.27 -30.55 -2.47
C LEU A 286 -5.07 -31.64 -1.40
N GLU A 287 -5.99 -32.59 -1.26
CA GLU A 287 -5.93 -33.63 -0.22
C GLU A 287 -5.15 -34.87 -0.66
N SER A 288 -5.38 -35.31 -1.87
CA SER A 288 -4.85 -36.62 -2.32
C SER A 288 -4.08 -36.60 -3.63
N GLY A 289 -4.29 -35.59 -4.47
CA GLY A 289 -3.68 -35.47 -5.79
C GLY A 289 -2.35 -34.73 -5.82
N ASP A 290 -1.81 -34.53 -7.01
CA ASP A 290 -0.64 -33.70 -7.28
C ASP A 290 -1.01 -32.25 -7.65
N ASP A 291 -2.29 -31.86 -7.56
CA ASP A 291 -2.79 -30.57 -7.98
C ASP A 291 -2.19 -29.42 -7.16
N TYR A 292 -1.76 -29.68 -5.91
CA TYR A 292 -1.06 -28.69 -5.11
C TYR A 292 0.22 -28.20 -5.79
N LYS A 293 0.87 -29.01 -6.62
CA LYS A 293 2.08 -28.63 -7.36
C LYS A 293 1.79 -27.54 -8.37
N PHE A 294 0.62 -27.57 -9.01
CA PHE A 294 0.22 -26.52 -9.93
C PHE A 294 0.12 -25.17 -9.22
N VAL A 295 -0.52 -25.13 -8.04
CA VAL A 295 -0.63 -23.89 -7.26
C VAL A 295 0.72 -23.46 -6.68
N LEU A 296 1.52 -24.42 -6.18
CA LEU A 296 2.83 -24.12 -5.62
C LEU A 296 3.78 -23.52 -6.65
N TYR A 297 3.82 -24.13 -7.85
CA TYR A 297 4.72 -23.74 -8.93
C TYR A 297 4.13 -22.64 -9.83
N HIS A 298 2.98 -22.10 -9.46
CA HIS A 298 2.45 -20.89 -10.08
C HIS A 298 3.29 -19.66 -9.74
N PHE A 299 4.05 -19.75 -8.63
CA PHE A 299 4.93 -18.69 -8.14
C PHE A 299 6.35 -19.21 -7.96
N ASP A 300 7.28 -18.65 -8.71
CA ASP A 300 8.70 -19.06 -8.67
C ASP A 300 9.28 -18.94 -7.25
N GLU A 301 8.84 -17.92 -6.49
CA GLU A 301 9.28 -17.70 -5.11
C GLU A 301 8.87 -18.85 -4.18
N LEU A 302 7.68 -19.40 -4.36
CA LEU A 302 7.22 -20.53 -3.54
C LEU A 302 7.93 -21.82 -3.91
N GLU A 303 8.19 -22.05 -5.20
CA GLU A 303 8.99 -23.18 -5.66
C GLU A 303 10.38 -23.16 -5.01
N PHE A 304 11.04 -22.00 -5.03
CA PHE A 304 12.36 -21.81 -4.44
C PHE A 304 12.36 -22.02 -2.92
N LEU A 305 11.44 -21.33 -2.19
CA LEU A 305 11.37 -21.40 -0.73
C LEU A 305 11.05 -22.80 -0.21
N THR A 306 10.39 -23.60 -1.01
CA THR A 306 9.94 -24.94 -0.63
C THR A 306 10.75 -26.06 -1.27
N ALA A 307 11.79 -25.74 -2.03
CA ALA A 307 12.57 -26.72 -2.81
C ALA A 307 13.05 -27.92 -1.98
N ASP A 308 13.56 -27.64 -0.78
CA ASP A 308 14.14 -28.64 0.11
C ASP A 308 13.11 -29.29 1.07
N LEU A 309 11.82 -28.93 0.97
CA LEU A 309 10.78 -29.46 1.82
C LEU A 309 10.21 -30.78 1.24
N ASP A 310 9.72 -31.64 2.12
CA ASP A 310 9.01 -32.84 1.68
C ASP A 310 7.64 -32.53 1.07
N GLU A 311 7.08 -33.46 0.31
CA GLU A 311 5.86 -33.28 -0.45
C GLU A 311 4.61 -33.06 0.44
N ASP A 312 4.58 -33.66 1.64
CA ASP A 312 3.46 -33.49 2.56
C ASP A 312 3.46 -32.04 3.13
N LEU A 313 4.64 -31.53 3.42
CA LEU A 313 4.79 -30.18 3.92
C LEU A 313 4.48 -29.12 2.84
N LYS A 314 4.94 -29.34 1.60
CA LYS A 314 4.55 -28.52 0.45
C LYS A 314 3.03 -28.45 0.28
N ARG A 315 2.36 -29.60 0.45
CA ARG A 315 0.90 -29.68 0.39
C ARG A 315 0.22 -28.87 1.50
N GLU A 316 0.70 -28.96 2.73
CA GLU A 316 0.16 -28.18 3.86
C GLU A 316 0.34 -26.65 3.64
N ILE A 317 1.47 -26.23 3.06
CA ILE A 317 1.72 -24.84 2.68
C ILE A 317 0.69 -24.37 1.64
N VAL A 318 0.47 -25.16 0.59
CA VAL A 318 -0.53 -24.81 -0.44
C VAL A 318 -1.95 -24.79 0.13
N LYS A 319 -2.30 -25.68 1.02
CA LYS A 319 -3.59 -25.63 1.73
C LYS A 319 -3.75 -24.31 2.51
N ALA A 320 -2.69 -23.83 3.14
CA ALA A 320 -2.71 -22.54 3.84
C ALA A 320 -2.89 -21.37 2.86
N LEU A 321 -2.16 -21.35 1.74
CA LEU A 321 -2.32 -20.35 0.69
C LEU A 321 -3.73 -20.35 0.11
N CYS A 322 -4.30 -21.52 -0.09
CA CYS A 322 -5.64 -21.73 -0.63
C CYS A 322 -6.75 -21.46 0.39
N SER A 323 -6.45 -21.36 1.67
CA SER A 323 -7.48 -21.11 2.70
C SER A 323 -8.14 -19.75 2.56
N GLY A 324 -9.39 -19.61 3.03
CA GLY A 324 -10.14 -18.35 3.02
C GLY A 324 -9.87 -17.42 4.21
N VAL A 325 -8.80 -17.66 4.97
CA VAL A 325 -8.65 -17.09 6.33
C VAL A 325 -7.83 -15.80 6.43
N LEU A 326 -7.38 -15.24 5.31
CA LEU A 326 -6.65 -13.97 5.32
C LEU A 326 -7.61 -12.78 5.23
N ASN A 327 -7.77 -12.09 6.34
CA ASN A 327 -8.68 -10.95 6.49
C ASN A 327 -7.88 -9.70 6.81
N TYR A 328 -7.86 -8.73 5.90
CA TYR A 328 -7.12 -7.48 6.09
C TYR A 328 -8.00 -6.39 6.65
N GLY A 329 -7.43 -5.51 7.49
CA GLY A 329 -8.00 -4.21 7.78
C GLY A 329 -7.91 -3.29 6.56
N GLU A 330 -8.72 -2.25 6.55
CA GLU A 330 -8.89 -1.39 5.36
C GLU A 330 -7.57 -0.79 4.88
N HIS A 331 -6.71 -0.40 5.79
CA HIS A 331 -5.43 0.24 5.43
C HIS A 331 -4.48 -0.70 4.67
N GLY A 332 -4.60 -1.99 4.82
CA GLY A 332 -3.75 -3.01 4.17
C GLY A 332 -4.26 -3.51 2.82
N GLN A 333 -5.27 -2.87 2.21
CA GLN A 333 -5.88 -3.34 0.97
C GLN A 333 -6.43 -2.18 0.10
N ALA A 334 -7.03 -2.49 -1.04
CA ALA A 334 -7.45 -1.50 -2.04
C ALA A 334 -8.39 -0.39 -1.52
N SER A 335 -9.11 -0.60 -0.41
CA SER A 335 -9.94 0.41 0.24
C SER A 335 -9.22 1.21 1.34
N SER A 336 -7.91 1.23 1.34
CA SER A 336 -7.10 1.98 2.32
C SER A 336 -7.50 3.46 2.50
N PRO A 337 -8.02 4.18 1.49
CA PRO A 337 -8.52 5.55 1.68
C PRO A 337 -9.69 5.69 2.67
N LEU A 338 -10.38 4.59 3.00
CA LEU A 338 -11.44 4.63 4.02
C LEU A 338 -10.90 4.79 5.44
N ASP A 339 -9.65 4.40 5.68
CA ASP A 339 -8.98 4.72 6.94
C ASP A 339 -8.45 6.16 6.88
N PRO A 340 -8.85 7.05 7.81
CA PRO A 340 -8.44 8.44 7.78
C PRO A 340 -6.92 8.65 7.89
N THR A 341 -6.17 7.69 8.42
CA THR A 341 -4.70 7.76 8.51
C THR A 341 -4.02 7.69 7.14
N PHE A 342 -4.66 7.09 6.14
CA PHE A 342 -4.20 7.12 4.75
C PHE A 342 -3.89 8.53 4.26
N TRP A 343 -4.80 9.47 4.54
CA TRP A 343 -4.72 10.86 4.09
C TRP A 343 -3.66 11.69 4.80
N LEU A 344 -3.08 11.19 5.87
CA LEU A 344 -1.97 11.83 6.56
C LEU A 344 -0.62 11.19 6.19
N MET A 345 -0.65 9.92 5.82
CA MET A 345 0.54 9.16 5.47
C MET A 345 1.10 9.55 4.09
N HIS A 346 0.24 9.64 3.08
CA HIS A 346 0.66 9.97 1.71
C HIS A 346 1.29 11.36 1.57
N PRO A 347 0.80 12.42 2.22
CA PRO A 347 1.50 13.71 2.25
C PRO A 347 2.91 13.63 2.83
N THR A 348 3.21 12.66 3.70
CA THR A 348 4.58 12.45 4.19
C THR A 348 5.52 12.00 3.07
N MET A 349 5.04 11.16 2.15
CA MET A 349 5.82 10.76 0.97
C MET A 349 6.09 11.95 0.06
N GLU A 350 5.07 12.76 -0.19
CA GLU A 350 5.23 13.96 -1.01
C GLU A 350 6.15 15.00 -0.33
N ARG A 351 6.08 15.15 0.99
CA ARG A 351 7.01 16.00 1.76
C ARG A 351 8.46 15.56 1.60
N LEU A 352 8.72 14.26 1.68
CA LEU A 352 10.06 13.70 1.44
C LEU A 352 10.52 13.93 -0.01
N TRP A 353 9.63 13.76 -0.97
CA TRP A 353 9.89 14.05 -2.38
C TRP A 353 10.27 15.51 -2.58
N GLN A 354 9.45 16.45 -2.08
CA GLN A 354 9.74 17.88 -2.18
C GLN A 354 11.10 18.21 -1.56
N PHE A 355 11.41 17.62 -0.42
CA PHE A 355 12.71 17.83 0.23
C PHE A 355 13.87 17.29 -0.62
N SER A 356 13.76 16.08 -1.17
CA SER A 356 14.77 15.48 -2.05
C SER A 356 15.03 16.33 -3.30
N VAL A 357 13.97 16.91 -3.88
CA VAL A 357 14.08 17.79 -5.04
C VAL A 357 14.71 19.14 -4.66
N LEU A 358 14.33 19.72 -3.53
CA LEU A 358 14.86 21.00 -3.07
C LEU A 358 16.34 20.91 -2.66
N THR A 359 16.75 19.84 -2.02
CA THR A 359 18.17 19.59 -1.70
C THR A 359 19.01 19.28 -2.95
N GLY A 360 18.36 18.91 -4.07
CA GLY A 360 19.07 18.50 -5.28
C GLY A 360 19.63 17.08 -5.21
N SER A 361 19.16 16.27 -4.26
CA SER A 361 19.56 14.85 -4.15
C SER A 361 19.08 14.06 -5.36
N VAL A 362 17.85 14.29 -5.82
CA VAL A 362 17.33 13.72 -7.07
C VAL A 362 17.86 14.53 -8.26
N LYS A 363 18.74 13.93 -9.05
CA LYS A 363 19.43 14.56 -10.20
C LYS A 363 18.76 14.20 -11.51
N ASP A 364 18.35 12.95 -11.64
CA ASP A 364 17.67 12.45 -12.83
C ASP A 364 16.14 12.43 -12.61
N MET A 365 15.46 13.37 -13.25
CA MET A 365 14.00 13.52 -13.25
C MET A 365 13.35 12.86 -14.47
N ASN A 366 14.10 12.07 -15.23
CA ASN A 366 13.60 11.45 -16.43
C ASN A 366 12.58 10.35 -16.08
N TRP A 367 11.44 10.39 -16.76
CA TRP A 367 10.45 9.34 -16.71
C TRP A 367 10.59 8.49 -17.97
N PRO A 368 11.07 7.25 -17.88
CA PRO A 368 11.23 6.39 -19.04
C PRO A 368 9.87 6.09 -19.70
N ASP A 369 9.87 5.90 -21.02
CA ASP A 369 8.66 5.56 -21.78
C ASP A 369 8.43 4.05 -21.88
N ASP A 370 9.49 3.27 -21.73
CA ASP A 370 9.49 1.80 -21.77
C ASP A 370 10.38 1.26 -20.64
N ASP A 371 10.30 -0.03 -20.41
CA ASP A 371 11.22 -0.74 -19.52
C ASP A 371 12.66 -0.56 -20.03
N VAL A 372 13.59 -0.27 -19.11
CA VAL A 372 14.96 0.10 -19.46
C VAL A 372 15.94 -0.93 -18.91
N GLU A 373 16.72 -1.54 -19.79
CA GLU A 373 17.87 -2.36 -19.36
C GLU A 373 19.01 -1.46 -18.89
N ILE A 374 19.49 -1.69 -17.70
CA ILE A 374 20.63 -0.99 -17.12
C ILE A 374 21.74 -1.96 -16.76
N THR A 375 22.96 -1.46 -16.81
CA THR A 375 24.14 -2.20 -16.32
C THR A 375 24.51 -1.66 -14.94
N LEU A 376 24.49 -2.53 -13.95
CA LEU A 376 24.89 -2.18 -12.58
C LEU A 376 26.40 -1.96 -12.48
N PRO A 377 26.88 -1.28 -11.42
CA PRO A 377 28.32 -1.01 -11.22
C PRO A 377 29.20 -2.26 -11.17
N ASP A 378 28.65 -3.41 -10.83
CA ASP A 378 29.34 -4.72 -10.82
C ASP A 378 29.41 -5.38 -12.22
N GLY A 379 28.78 -4.73 -13.23
CA GLY A 379 28.72 -5.22 -14.61
C GLY A 379 27.55 -6.15 -14.90
N SER A 380 26.72 -6.48 -13.91
CA SER A 380 25.48 -7.23 -14.12
C SER A 380 24.44 -6.38 -14.84
N GLN A 381 23.49 -7.02 -15.51
CA GLN A 381 22.37 -6.35 -16.17
C GLN A 381 21.09 -6.53 -15.36
N THR A 382 20.28 -5.50 -15.29
CA THR A 382 18.94 -5.57 -14.71
C THR A 382 17.98 -4.74 -15.55
N THR A 383 16.70 -5.02 -15.42
CA THR A 383 15.65 -4.26 -16.12
C THR A 383 14.93 -3.35 -15.12
N TYR A 384 14.83 -2.07 -15.47
CA TYR A 384 13.96 -1.13 -14.78
C TYR A 384 12.57 -1.22 -15.40
N TYR A 385 11.68 -1.89 -14.68
CA TYR A 385 10.29 -2.05 -15.11
C TYR A 385 9.48 -0.82 -14.76
N LEU A 386 8.64 -0.37 -15.68
CA LEU A 386 7.65 0.68 -15.37
C LEU A 386 6.58 0.19 -14.40
N SER A 387 6.26 -1.10 -14.47
CA SER A 387 5.37 -1.80 -13.55
C SER A 387 5.88 -3.22 -13.31
N THR A 388 5.72 -3.76 -12.11
CA THR A 388 6.09 -5.15 -11.79
C THR A 388 5.13 -6.17 -12.35
N THR A 389 3.87 -5.78 -12.61
CA THR A 389 2.83 -6.72 -13.00
C THR A 389 2.72 -6.90 -14.51
N TYR A 390 2.84 -5.80 -15.27
CA TYR A 390 2.66 -5.85 -16.71
C TYR A 390 3.18 -4.58 -17.38
N ALA A 391 4.07 -4.69 -18.36
CA ALA A 391 4.66 -3.56 -19.07
C ALA A 391 3.63 -2.63 -19.76
N GLY A 392 2.46 -3.16 -20.15
CA GLY A 392 1.36 -2.38 -20.71
C GLY A 392 0.36 -1.82 -19.70
N CYS A 393 0.67 -1.88 -18.40
CA CYS A 393 -0.22 -1.38 -17.35
C CYS A 393 -0.35 0.13 -17.40
N PHE A 394 -1.57 0.63 -17.61
CA PHE A 394 -1.84 2.07 -17.55
C PHE A 394 -1.63 2.62 -16.15
N GLY A 395 -1.10 3.84 -16.08
CA GLY A 395 -0.80 4.55 -14.84
C GLY A 395 0.69 4.67 -14.55
N HIS A 396 1.54 3.94 -15.27
CA HIS A 396 2.99 3.91 -15.03
C HIS A 396 3.83 4.50 -16.15
N HIS A 397 3.27 4.73 -17.34
CA HIS A 397 3.95 5.44 -18.43
C HIS A 397 3.87 6.95 -18.23
N GLY A 398 4.91 7.65 -18.64
CA GLY A 398 4.95 9.12 -18.56
C GLY A 398 3.84 9.81 -19.34
N SER A 399 3.31 9.17 -20.41
CA SER A 399 2.21 9.65 -21.25
C SER A 399 0.83 9.30 -20.76
N ASP A 400 0.67 8.46 -19.72
CA ASP A 400 -0.64 8.07 -19.20
C ASP A 400 -1.32 9.27 -18.54
N VAL A 401 -2.60 9.46 -18.86
CA VAL A 401 -3.42 10.59 -18.37
C VAL A 401 -4.18 10.17 -17.15
N PHE A 402 -3.92 10.82 -16.02
CA PHE A 402 -4.66 10.59 -14.77
C PHE A 402 -6.13 11.04 -14.95
N PRO A 403 -7.14 10.33 -14.47
CA PRO A 403 -7.14 9.07 -13.69
C PRO A 403 -7.21 7.78 -14.53
N PHE A 404 -6.52 7.69 -15.64
CA PHE A 404 -6.30 6.50 -16.44
C PHE A 404 -7.58 5.82 -17.01
N GLY A 405 -8.64 6.60 -17.24
CA GLY A 405 -9.92 6.06 -17.70
C GLY A 405 -10.63 5.15 -16.70
N LEU A 406 -10.22 5.18 -15.42
CA LEU A 406 -10.82 4.35 -14.37
C LEU A 406 -12.16 4.89 -13.88
N LEU A 407 -12.45 6.16 -14.15
CA LEU A 407 -13.69 6.80 -13.78
C LEU A 407 -14.63 6.84 -14.98
N ASP A 408 -15.85 6.41 -14.76
CA ASP A 408 -16.96 6.67 -15.66
C ASP A 408 -17.54 8.04 -15.30
N SER A 409 -17.28 9.04 -16.13
CA SER A 409 -17.69 10.43 -15.89
C SER A 409 -19.20 10.57 -15.71
N ASP A 410 -19.97 9.68 -16.31
CA ASP A 410 -21.43 9.74 -16.27
C ASP A 410 -22.02 9.12 -14.97
N VAL A 411 -21.25 8.19 -14.37
CA VAL A 411 -21.69 7.44 -13.20
C VAL A 411 -21.18 8.06 -11.89
N ASP A 412 -19.91 8.47 -11.88
CA ASP A 412 -19.27 8.89 -10.63
C ASP A 412 -19.31 10.40 -10.41
N GLY A 413 -19.56 11.22 -11.44
CA GLY A 413 -19.57 12.69 -11.35
C GLY A 413 -18.27 13.25 -10.76
N PHE A 414 -17.21 12.43 -10.81
CA PHE A 414 -15.96 12.68 -10.15
C PHE A 414 -15.05 13.46 -11.09
N GLN A 415 -14.72 14.68 -10.72
CA GLN A 415 -13.68 15.43 -11.37
C GLN A 415 -12.47 15.50 -10.45
N VAL A 416 -11.35 14.96 -10.88
CA VAL A 416 -10.09 15.16 -10.18
C VAL A 416 -9.76 16.64 -10.21
N ARG A 417 -9.58 17.22 -9.03
CA ARG A 417 -9.17 18.59 -8.91
C ARG A 417 -7.78 18.65 -8.31
N THR A 418 -6.93 19.43 -8.93
CA THR A 418 -5.57 19.62 -8.44
C THR A 418 -5.36 21.09 -8.10
N GLN A 419 -4.48 21.36 -7.14
CA GLN A 419 -4.05 22.72 -6.81
C GLN A 419 -2.97 23.26 -7.77
N ILE A 420 -2.75 22.58 -8.89
CA ILE A 420 -1.74 22.91 -9.87
C ILE A 420 -2.22 24.09 -10.73
N ARG A 421 -1.47 25.18 -10.75
CA ARG A 421 -1.80 26.36 -11.54
C ARG A 421 -1.76 26.07 -13.04
N GLY A 422 -2.71 26.66 -13.74
CA GLY A 422 -2.77 26.59 -15.21
C GLY A 422 -3.63 25.48 -15.78
N HIS A 423 -4.16 24.60 -14.93
CA HIS A 423 -5.09 23.53 -15.32
C HIS A 423 -6.49 23.86 -14.76
N SER A 424 -7.23 24.67 -15.48
CA SER A 424 -8.57 25.13 -15.07
C SER A 424 -9.66 24.04 -15.20
N ASP A 425 -9.36 22.97 -15.88
CA ASP A 425 -10.21 21.79 -16.10
C ASP A 425 -10.07 20.72 -15.02
N GLY A 426 -9.42 21.05 -13.89
CA GLY A 426 -9.34 20.19 -12.73
C GLY A 426 -8.28 19.08 -12.81
N GLY A 427 -7.35 19.13 -13.75
CA GLY A 427 -6.25 18.16 -13.83
C GLY A 427 -6.64 16.81 -14.45
N ASN A 428 -7.85 16.67 -14.97
CA ASN A 428 -8.31 15.45 -15.65
C ASN A 428 -7.56 15.12 -16.93
N THR A 429 -6.68 16.01 -17.37
CA THR A 429 -5.95 15.91 -18.63
C THR A 429 -4.43 15.89 -18.46
N LEU A 430 -3.94 15.86 -17.23
CA LEU A 430 -2.50 15.78 -16.96
C LEU A 430 -1.97 14.37 -17.22
N THR A 431 -0.95 14.28 -18.05
CA THR A 431 -0.11 13.08 -18.11
C THR A 431 0.72 12.95 -16.82
N ASN A 432 1.18 11.74 -16.52
CA ASN A 432 2.06 11.51 -15.36
C ASN A 432 3.30 12.42 -15.41
N ARG A 433 3.89 12.62 -16.59
CA ARG A 433 5.07 13.49 -16.78
C ARG A 433 4.74 14.96 -16.52
N GLU A 434 3.59 15.43 -17.00
CA GLU A 434 3.13 16.81 -16.74
C GLU A 434 2.78 17.01 -15.27
N ALA A 435 2.13 16.04 -14.65
CA ALA A 435 1.80 16.08 -13.23
C ALA A 435 3.07 16.09 -12.36
N MET A 436 4.06 15.24 -12.68
CA MET A 436 5.33 15.24 -11.97
C MET A 436 6.07 16.58 -12.09
N ALA A 437 6.09 17.16 -13.30
CA ALA A 437 6.67 18.49 -13.50
C ALA A 437 5.92 19.60 -12.76
N ALA A 438 4.61 19.46 -12.62
CA ALA A 438 3.78 20.40 -11.90
C ALA A 438 3.89 20.28 -10.36
N LEU A 439 4.23 19.09 -9.86
CA LEU A 439 4.52 18.80 -8.46
C LEU A 439 5.97 19.14 -8.04
N ASP A 440 6.80 19.62 -8.96
CA ASP A 440 8.15 20.08 -8.62
C ASP A 440 8.07 21.34 -7.73
N PRO A 441 8.60 21.32 -6.49
CA PRO A 441 8.51 22.45 -5.58
C PRO A 441 9.30 23.67 -6.05
N ARG A 442 10.18 23.53 -7.04
CA ARG A 442 10.91 24.62 -7.69
C ARG A 442 10.09 25.31 -8.80
N ALA A 443 9.03 24.64 -9.24
CA ALA A 443 8.16 25.15 -10.30
C ALA A 443 7.15 26.17 -9.73
N ASN A 444 6.88 27.23 -10.50
CA ASN A 444 5.85 28.20 -10.12
C ASN A 444 4.41 27.67 -10.27
N SER A 445 4.24 26.47 -10.78
CA SER A 445 2.96 25.79 -10.97
C SER A 445 2.40 25.21 -9.67
N LEU A 446 3.27 24.78 -8.76
CA LEU A 446 2.86 24.27 -7.45
C LEU A 446 2.39 25.43 -6.57
N THR A 447 1.20 25.28 -5.96
CA THR A 447 0.56 26.34 -5.16
C THR A 447 0.82 26.19 -3.67
N TYR A 448 1.46 25.12 -3.25
CA TYR A 448 1.80 24.82 -1.87
C TYR A 448 3.21 24.26 -1.76
N ILE A 449 3.74 24.32 -0.56
CA ILE A 449 4.97 23.67 -0.12
C ILE A 449 4.76 23.29 1.34
N TYR A 450 5.39 22.22 1.77
CA TYR A 450 5.31 21.82 3.17
C TYR A 450 6.01 22.85 4.07
N ASP A 451 5.38 23.22 5.17
CA ASP A 451 5.81 24.29 6.09
C ASP A 451 7.05 23.91 6.90
N ASN A 452 7.33 22.62 7.02
CA ASN A 452 8.40 22.12 7.85
C ASN A 452 9.21 21.02 7.14
N PHE A 453 10.45 21.33 6.78
CA PHE A 453 11.47 20.39 6.33
C PHE A 453 12.49 20.14 7.43
N LYS A 454 12.03 19.97 8.66
CA LYS A 454 12.85 19.66 9.83
C LYS A 454 12.46 18.34 10.42
N TRP A 455 13.44 17.57 10.78
CA TRP A 455 13.33 16.29 11.47
C TRP A 455 14.17 16.35 12.75
N ASP A 456 13.89 17.38 13.59
CA ASP A 456 14.69 17.63 14.80
C ASP A 456 14.72 16.44 15.76
N HIS A 457 13.66 15.61 15.76
CA HIS A 457 13.59 14.38 16.53
C HIS A 457 14.61 13.31 16.04
N CYS A 458 14.97 13.32 14.77
CA CYS A 458 15.94 12.38 14.19
C CYS A 458 17.38 12.69 14.64
N MET A 459 17.66 13.93 15.02
CA MET A 459 18.99 14.31 15.54
C MET A 459 19.38 13.53 16.79
N LEU A 460 18.39 13.12 17.59
CA LEU A 460 18.64 12.28 18.76
C LEU A 460 19.08 10.86 18.41
N ASP A 461 18.77 10.43 17.19
CA ASP A 461 19.22 9.16 16.62
C ASP A 461 20.51 9.32 15.80
N GLY A 462 21.12 10.51 15.83
CA GLY A 462 22.36 10.84 15.12
C GLY A 462 22.16 11.13 13.63
N ILE A 463 20.94 11.44 13.22
CA ILE A 463 20.59 11.71 11.82
C ILE A 463 20.13 13.17 11.68
N ASP A 464 20.92 13.97 10.98
CA ASP A 464 20.63 15.37 10.71
C ASP A 464 20.24 15.55 9.23
N PHE A 465 18.98 15.86 8.97
CA PHE A 465 18.49 16.13 7.62
C PHE A 465 19.10 17.41 7.00
N ASN A 466 19.69 18.30 7.81
CA ASN A 466 20.40 19.44 7.26
C ASN A 466 21.65 19.02 6.46
N ASP A 467 22.26 17.89 6.78
CA ASP A 467 23.42 17.36 6.05
C ASP A 467 23.07 17.09 4.57
N ALA A 468 21.82 16.80 4.25
CA ALA A 468 21.38 16.61 2.87
C ALA A 468 21.51 17.89 2.01
N TRP A 469 21.49 19.09 2.60
CA TRP A 469 21.74 20.35 1.88
C TRP A 469 23.23 20.56 1.56
N GLU A 470 24.13 19.98 2.39
CA GLU A 470 25.57 20.15 2.27
C GLU A 470 26.19 19.15 1.31
N ASP A 471 25.66 17.93 1.25
CA ASP A 471 26.19 16.83 0.42
C ASP A 471 26.08 17.11 -1.09
N THR A 472 25.18 17.96 -1.51
CA THR A 472 25.10 18.39 -2.92
C THR A 472 26.29 19.22 -3.39
N SER A 473 27.12 19.71 -2.46
CA SER A 473 28.32 20.54 -2.75
C SER A 473 29.63 19.77 -2.69
N SER A 474 29.64 18.57 -2.13
CA SER A 474 30.86 17.73 -2.01
C SER A 474 30.58 16.33 -2.55
N ALA A 475 31.41 15.90 -3.50
CA ALA A 475 31.43 14.53 -4.03
C ALA A 475 31.91 13.53 -2.95
N ALA A 476 31.19 13.42 -1.85
CA ALA A 476 31.44 12.45 -0.78
C ALA A 476 30.70 11.13 -1.07
N ALA A 477 31.02 10.54 -2.20
CA ALA A 477 30.53 9.21 -2.61
C ALA A 477 31.17 8.06 -1.81
N ASN A 478 31.39 8.20 -0.51
CA ASN A 478 32.03 7.15 0.29
C ASN A 478 31.52 7.02 1.74
N ALA A 479 30.37 7.56 2.08
CA ALA A 479 29.75 7.31 3.38
C ALA A 479 29.06 5.95 3.37
N ASP A 480 29.75 5.03 3.90
CA ASP A 480 29.41 3.72 4.50
C ASP A 480 28.22 2.93 3.92
N LYS A 481 28.41 2.36 2.74
CA LYS A 481 27.59 1.26 2.20
C LYS A 481 27.38 0.07 3.18
N ARG A 482 28.02 0.10 4.35
CA ARG A 482 27.95 -0.97 5.36
C ARG A 482 26.76 -0.84 6.31
N PHE A 483 26.14 0.32 6.43
CA PHE A 483 25.02 0.51 7.35
C PHE A 483 23.75 -0.18 6.82
N PHE A 484 23.49 -0.10 5.53
CA PHE A 484 22.34 -0.73 4.87
C PHE A 484 22.44 -2.25 4.68
N GLN A 485 23.64 -2.82 4.74
CA GLN A 485 23.81 -4.28 4.71
C GLN A 485 23.36 -4.96 6.01
N ARG A 486 23.06 -4.22 7.07
CA ARG A 486 22.57 -4.77 8.35
C ARG A 486 21.07 -4.64 8.59
N GLN A 487 20.40 -3.73 7.91
CA GLN A 487 18.94 -3.69 7.90
C GLN A 487 18.47 -4.21 6.54
N LYS A 488 18.10 -5.47 6.48
CA LYS A 488 17.38 -6.01 5.32
C LYS A 488 15.93 -5.58 5.44
N PRO A 489 15.44 -4.54 4.72
CA PRO A 489 14.02 -4.34 4.58
C PRO A 489 13.42 -5.57 3.92
N LEU A 490 12.15 -5.88 4.16
CA LEU A 490 11.45 -6.97 3.44
C LEU A 490 11.44 -6.74 1.93
N SER A 491 11.41 -5.46 1.50
CA SER A 491 11.69 -5.13 0.09
C SER A 491 13.13 -5.46 -0.30
N GLY A 492 14.08 -5.32 0.62
CA GLY A 492 15.46 -5.78 0.43
C GLY A 492 15.56 -7.30 0.51
N LEU A 493 14.77 -7.97 1.36
CA LEU A 493 14.62 -9.43 1.35
C LEU A 493 13.90 -9.89 0.09
N TYR A 494 12.85 -9.23 -0.32
CA TYR A 494 12.12 -9.56 -1.56
C TYR A 494 12.95 -9.22 -2.81
N THR A 495 13.64 -8.09 -2.84
CA THR A 495 14.55 -7.72 -3.94
C THR A 495 15.85 -8.54 -3.90
N GLN A 496 16.40 -8.82 -2.73
CA GLN A 496 17.53 -9.72 -2.57
C GLN A 496 17.13 -11.16 -2.89
N PHE A 497 15.96 -11.58 -2.44
CA PHE A 497 15.35 -12.86 -2.74
C PHE A 497 15.10 -13.03 -4.25
N LYS A 498 14.53 -12.02 -4.93
CA LYS A 498 14.40 -12.04 -6.41
C LYS A 498 15.76 -12.11 -7.12
N ARG A 499 16.78 -11.45 -6.61
CA ARG A 499 18.16 -11.58 -7.14
C ARG A 499 18.73 -12.96 -6.90
N ASP A 500 18.65 -13.45 -5.67
CA ASP A 500 19.16 -14.78 -5.30
C ASP A 500 18.39 -15.88 -6.06
N LEU A 501 17.10 -15.68 -6.31
CA LEU A 501 16.25 -16.54 -7.13
C LEU A 501 16.68 -16.47 -8.61
N ALA A 502 16.86 -15.28 -9.16
CA ALA A 502 17.31 -15.11 -10.54
C ALA A 502 18.71 -15.72 -10.75
N ASP A 503 19.61 -15.56 -9.80
CA ASP A 503 20.95 -16.14 -9.82
C ASP A 503 20.89 -17.68 -9.73
N ALA A 504 20.04 -18.23 -8.85
CA ALA A 504 19.81 -19.67 -8.73
C ALA A 504 19.16 -20.27 -9.99
N MET A 505 18.20 -19.56 -10.59
CA MET A 505 17.57 -19.98 -11.86
C MET A 505 18.56 -19.92 -13.02
N ALA A 506 19.43 -18.89 -13.08
CA ALA A 506 20.49 -18.81 -14.08
C ALA A 506 21.54 -19.92 -13.92
N GLU A 507 21.92 -20.27 -12.69
CA GLU A 507 22.80 -21.41 -12.41
C GLU A 507 22.15 -22.75 -12.78
N LYS A 508 20.85 -22.92 -12.53
CA LYS A 508 20.11 -24.13 -12.91
C LYS A 508 20.06 -24.27 -14.44
N ALA A 509 19.70 -23.19 -15.16
CA ALA A 509 19.68 -23.19 -16.61
C ALA A 509 21.06 -23.41 -17.26
N ALA A 510 22.15 -23.06 -16.58
CA ALA A 510 23.51 -23.31 -17.03
C ALA A 510 23.99 -24.75 -16.77
N ARG A 511 23.27 -25.52 -15.94
CA ARG A 511 23.57 -26.95 -15.64
C ARG A 511 22.74 -27.92 -16.47
N GLU A 512 21.65 -27.49 -17.05
CA GLU A 512 20.84 -28.21 -18.06
C GLU A 512 21.33 -27.90 -19.49
#